data_0a69ca087f7070e5fc267d092a365cbe
#
_entry.id   0a69ca087f7070e5fc267d092a365cbe
#
_cell.length_a   1.000
_cell.length_b   1.000
_cell.length_c   1.000
_cell.angle_alpha   90.00
_cell.angle_beta   90.00
_cell.angle_gamma   90.00
#
_symmetry.space_group_name_H-M   'P 1'
#
loop_
_entity.id
_entity.type
_entity.pdbx_description
1 polymer ?
#
loop_
_entity_poly.entity_id
_entity_poly.type
_entity_poly.pdbx_seq_one_letter_code
_entity_poly.pdbx_strand_id
1 'polypeptide(L)'
;SWPYKNKPEMIKSLRNVFVDTANKNNLLLIPAGEAFHEFNESYPEIDLYTKDLRHPSKEGTYLAAAVVFATLYGKATAGNPGIMNLDPEVALKIQRSVDKTVSDFIGITLR
;
A
#
# COMPACT_ATOMS: atom_id res chain seq x y z
N SER A 1 6.11 2.89 -6.20
CA SER A 1 6.90 3.83 -5.40
C SER A 1 6.07 4.39 -4.26
N TRP A 2 6.71 4.85 -3.22
CA TRP A 2 6.08 5.39 -2.01
C TRP A 2 6.89 6.57 -1.48
N PRO A 3 6.26 7.48 -0.69
CA PRO A 3 6.98 8.60 -0.11
C PRO A 3 8.00 8.12 0.93
N TYR A 4 9.08 8.86 1.09
CA TYR A 4 10.02 8.61 2.18
C TYR A 4 9.33 8.89 3.53
N LYS A 5 9.70 8.15 4.57
CA LYS A 5 9.08 8.28 5.89
C LYS A 5 9.14 9.71 6.42
N ASN A 6 10.27 10.39 6.19
CA ASN A 6 10.49 11.77 6.63
C ASN A 6 10.03 12.85 5.63
N LYS A 7 9.38 12.44 4.54
CA LYS A 7 8.85 13.35 3.50
C LYS A 7 7.47 12.88 3.03
N PRO A 8 6.47 12.84 3.93
CA PRO A 8 5.13 12.36 3.58
C PRO A 8 4.44 13.21 2.50
N GLU A 9 4.83 14.46 2.35
CA GLU A 9 4.32 15.36 1.31
C GLU A 9 4.64 14.89 -0.11
N MET A 10 5.61 13.98 -0.28
CA MET A 10 5.93 13.40 -1.59
C MET A 10 4.73 12.67 -2.21
N ILE A 11 3.74 12.26 -1.40
CA ILE A 11 2.59 11.51 -1.91
C ILE A 11 1.81 12.29 -2.98
N LYS A 12 1.71 13.60 -2.85
CA LYS A 12 0.99 14.43 -3.82
C LYS A 12 1.65 14.39 -5.20
N SER A 13 2.97 14.58 -5.23
CA SER A 13 3.73 14.53 -6.48
C SER A 13 3.74 13.14 -7.09
N LEU A 14 3.93 12.11 -6.26
CA LEU A 14 3.90 10.71 -6.72
C LEU A 14 2.54 10.37 -7.32
N ARG A 15 1.45 10.72 -6.63
CA ARG A 15 0.09 10.48 -7.11
C ARG A 15 -0.13 11.12 -8.47
N ASN A 16 0.21 12.40 -8.61
CA ASN A 16 0.00 13.13 -9.85
C ASN A 16 0.78 12.52 -11.00
N VAL A 17 2.06 12.19 -10.79
CA VAL A 17 2.91 11.59 -11.83
C VAL A 17 2.39 10.22 -12.23
N PHE A 18 2.08 9.35 -11.25
CA PHE A 18 1.64 7.98 -11.54
C PHE A 18 0.27 7.94 -12.21
N VAL A 19 -0.69 8.73 -11.71
CA VAL A 19 -2.03 8.80 -12.31
C VAL A 19 -1.97 9.35 -13.73
N ASP A 20 -1.25 10.44 -13.93
CA ASP A 20 -1.11 11.06 -15.24
C ASP A 20 -0.42 10.11 -16.25
N THR A 21 0.66 9.47 -15.82
CA THR A 21 1.38 8.52 -16.67
C THR A 21 0.52 7.31 -17.02
N ALA A 22 -0.20 6.77 -16.04
CA ALA A 22 -1.08 5.62 -16.26
C ALA A 22 -2.20 5.97 -17.24
N ASN A 23 -2.83 7.13 -17.08
CA ASN A 23 -3.90 7.58 -17.97
C ASN A 23 -3.41 7.83 -19.39
N LYS A 24 -2.26 8.49 -19.55
CA LYS A 24 -1.69 8.78 -20.87
C LYS A 24 -1.27 7.54 -21.64
N ASN A 25 -0.85 6.50 -20.94
CA ASN A 25 -0.31 5.29 -21.55
C ASN A 25 -1.24 4.08 -21.43
N ASN A 26 -2.44 4.27 -20.92
CA ASN A 26 -3.43 3.20 -20.71
C ASN A 26 -2.87 2.05 -19.88
N LEU A 27 -2.20 2.39 -18.77
CA LEU A 27 -1.56 1.43 -17.86
C LEU A 27 -2.40 1.20 -16.62
N LEU A 28 -2.31 -0.02 -16.07
CA LEU A 28 -2.85 -0.32 -14.76
C LEU A 28 -1.99 0.36 -13.69
N LEU A 29 -2.62 1.07 -12.77
CA LEU A 29 -1.94 1.67 -11.64
C LEU A 29 -2.08 0.80 -10.40
N ILE A 30 -0.93 0.49 -9.77
CA ILE A 30 -0.87 -0.21 -8.48
C ILE A 30 -0.58 0.83 -7.40
N PRO A 31 -1.55 1.15 -6.52
CA PRO A 31 -1.45 2.31 -5.64
C PRO A 31 -0.64 2.03 -4.36
N ALA A 32 0.60 1.55 -4.51
CA ALA A 32 1.47 1.22 -3.37
C ALA A 32 1.82 2.46 -2.53
N GLY A 33 2.09 3.59 -3.18
CA GLY A 33 2.39 4.84 -2.47
C GLY A 33 1.23 5.33 -1.63
N GLU A 34 0.02 5.27 -2.17
CA GLU A 34 -1.20 5.60 -1.42
C GLU A 34 -1.38 4.68 -0.22
N ALA A 35 -1.18 3.39 -0.40
CA ALA A 35 -1.32 2.41 0.68
C ALA A 35 -0.31 2.65 1.81
N PHE A 36 0.94 2.97 1.48
CA PHE A 36 1.95 3.36 2.47
C PHE A 36 1.52 4.60 3.24
N HIS A 37 1.07 5.62 2.53
CA HIS A 37 0.63 6.87 3.13
C HIS A 37 -0.55 6.65 4.09
N GLU A 38 -1.59 6.00 3.63
CA GLU A 38 -2.80 5.73 4.43
C GLU A 38 -2.49 4.89 5.67
N PHE A 39 -1.67 3.86 5.52
CA PHE A 39 -1.27 3.03 6.65
C PHE A 39 -0.43 3.80 7.68
N ASN A 40 0.54 4.60 7.23
CA ASN A 40 1.35 5.41 8.13
C ASN A 40 0.51 6.42 8.91
N GLU A 41 -0.50 7.01 8.28
CA GLU A 41 -1.41 7.95 8.97
C GLU A 41 -2.25 7.24 10.04
N SER A 42 -2.70 6.03 9.75
CA SER A 42 -3.56 5.26 10.66
C SER A 42 -2.79 4.55 11.78
N TYR A 43 -1.59 4.06 11.49
CA TYR A 43 -0.77 3.25 12.41
C TYR A 43 0.69 3.72 12.41
N PRO A 44 0.96 4.94 12.89
CA PRO A 44 2.33 5.49 12.87
C PRO A 44 3.31 4.69 13.74
N GLU A 45 2.83 3.90 14.67
CA GLU A 45 3.64 3.05 15.54
C GLU A 45 4.15 1.77 14.85
N ILE A 46 3.57 1.40 13.70
CA ILE A 46 4.02 0.24 12.92
C ILE A 46 4.91 0.75 11.80
N ASP A 47 6.21 0.41 11.88
CA ASP A 47 7.20 0.95 10.96
C ASP A 47 7.22 0.18 9.63
N LEU A 48 6.92 0.86 8.55
CA LEU A 48 6.95 0.31 7.19
C LEU A 48 8.33 0.44 6.53
N TYR A 49 9.28 1.09 7.19
CA TYR A 49 10.58 1.46 6.59
C TYR A 49 11.74 0.88 7.38
N THR A 50 12.87 0.69 6.69
CA THR A 50 14.15 0.42 7.33
C THR A 50 14.74 1.71 7.90
N LYS A 51 15.93 1.60 8.51
CA LYS A 51 16.60 2.74 9.16
C LYS A 51 16.89 3.91 8.22
N ASP A 52 17.02 3.65 6.91
CA ASP A 52 17.29 4.70 5.93
C ASP A 52 16.03 5.51 5.57
N LEU A 53 14.87 5.16 6.11
CA LEU A 53 13.58 5.86 5.91
C LEU A 53 13.08 5.83 4.46
N ARG A 54 13.60 4.95 3.64
CA ARG A 54 13.30 4.85 2.20
C ARG A 54 12.90 3.44 1.79
N HIS A 55 13.70 2.45 2.15
CA HIS A 55 13.43 1.05 1.81
C HIS A 55 12.41 0.44 2.76
N PRO A 56 11.60 -0.51 2.29
CA PRO A 56 10.56 -1.10 3.12
C PRO A 56 11.15 -2.04 4.17
N SER A 57 10.56 -2.01 5.36
CA SER A 57 10.72 -3.05 6.37
C SER A 57 10.02 -4.34 5.90
N LYS A 58 10.03 -5.38 6.74
CA LYS A 58 9.24 -6.60 6.50
C LYS A 58 7.75 -6.26 6.38
N GLU A 59 7.23 -5.41 7.25
CA GLU A 59 5.85 -4.94 7.23
C GLU A 59 5.55 -4.15 5.96
N GLY A 60 6.46 -3.25 5.56
CA GLY A 60 6.32 -2.48 4.33
C GLY A 60 6.36 -3.35 3.08
N THR A 61 7.23 -4.37 3.07
CA THR A 61 7.30 -5.35 1.97
C THR A 61 6.00 -6.14 1.86
N TYR A 62 5.45 -6.58 2.99
CA TYR A 62 4.17 -7.28 3.01
C TYR A 62 3.04 -6.38 2.49
N LEU A 63 3.00 -5.13 2.94
CA LEU A 63 2.00 -4.16 2.47
C LEU A 63 2.07 -3.98 0.96
N ALA A 64 3.26 -3.79 0.41
CA ALA A 64 3.45 -3.64 -1.04
C ALA A 64 2.97 -4.87 -1.81
N ALA A 65 3.31 -6.07 -1.32
CA ALA A 65 2.85 -7.32 -1.94
C ALA A 65 1.33 -7.45 -1.90
N ALA A 66 0.71 -7.09 -0.79
CA ALA A 66 -0.75 -7.12 -0.64
C ALA A 66 -1.44 -6.15 -1.63
N VAL A 67 -0.89 -4.96 -1.83
CA VAL A 67 -1.42 -3.99 -2.80
C VAL A 67 -1.38 -4.57 -4.21
N VAL A 68 -0.25 -5.19 -4.58
CA VAL A 68 -0.11 -5.85 -5.90
C VAL A 68 -1.17 -6.93 -6.08
N PHE A 69 -1.31 -7.80 -5.08
CA PHE A 69 -2.30 -8.87 -5.12
C PHE A 69 -3.73 -8.33 -5.28
N ALA A 70 -4.13 -7.40 -4.41
CA ALA A 70 -5.48 -6.84 -4.44
C ALA A 70 -5.79 -6.15 -5.77
N THR A 71 -4.82 -5.42 -6.31
CA THR A 71 -4.99 -4.70 -7.58
C THR A 71 -5.08 -5.64 -8.78
N LEU A 72 -4.17 -6.62 -8.85
CA LEU A 72 -4.11 -7.53 -10.01
C LEU A 72 -5.27 -8.52 -10.05
N TYR A 73 -5.67 -9.03 -8.90
CA TYR A 73 -6.71 -10.06 -8.83
C TYR A 73 -8.09 -9.52 -8.49
N GLY A 74 -8.19 -8.25 -8.09
CA GLY A 74 -9.46 -7.66 -7.68
C GLY A 74 -10.08 -8.34 -6.46
N LYS A 75 -9.25 -8.92 -5.58
CA LYS A 75 -9.68 -9.69 -4.41
C LYS A 75 -9.18 -9.06 -3.13
N ALA A 76 -10.00 -9.17 -2.08
CA ALA A 76 -9.61 -8.74 -0.74
C ALA A 76 -8.46 -9.59 -0.20
N THR A 77 -7.57 -8.97 0.57
CA THR A 77 -6.45 -9.63 1.23
C THR A 77 -6.77 -10.01 2.67
N ALA A 78 -7.79 -9.38 3.28
CA ALA A 78 -8.15 -9.62 4.69
C ALA A 78 -8.45 -11.09 4.93
N GLY A 79 -7.79 -11.66 5.94
CA GLY A 79 -7.95 -13.06 6.30
C GLY A 79 -7.04 -14.03 5.53
N ASN A 80 -6.23 -13.55 4.59
CA ASN A 80 -5.27 -14.40 3.90
C ASN A 80 -4.21 -14.91 4.89
N PRO A 81 -3.97 -16.25 4.98
CA PRO A 81 -3.01 -16.81 5.93
C PRO A 81 -1.55 -16.60 5.55
N GLY A 82 -1.25 -16.19 4.32
CA GLY A 82 0.10 -15.87 3.87
C GLY A 82 0.56 -14.53 4.41
N ILE A 83 1.14 -14.50 5.61
CA ILE A 83 1.47 -13.26 6.34
C ILE A 83 2.97 -13.05 6.58
N MET A 84 3.85 -13.78 5.90
CA MET A 84 5.30 -13.63 5.97
C MET A 84 5.86 -13.66 7.42
N ASN A 85 5.29 -14.47 8.29
CA ASN A 85 5.64 -14.55 9.71
C ASN A 85 5.51 -13.22 10.47
N LEU A 86 4.64 -12.32 9.99
CA LEU A 86 4.29 -11.13 10.75
C LEU A 86 3.40 -11.47 11.94
N ASP A 87 3.38 -10.58 12.93
CA ASP A 87 2.37 -10.65 13.97
C ASP A 87 0.98 -10.67 13.31
N PRO A 88 0.09 -11.61 13.68
CA PRO A 88 -1.23 -11.73 13.04
C PRO A 88 -2.09 -10.47 13.11
N GLU A 89 -2.01 -9.71 14.22
CA GLU A 89 -2.75 -8.45 14.33
C GLU A 89 -2.20 -7.39 13.39
N VAL A 90 -0.88 -7.30 13.27
CA VAL A 90 -0.22 -6.37 12.34
C VAL A 90 -0.57 -6.74 10.89
N ALA A 91 -0.50 -8.03 10.55
CA ALA A 91 -0.87 -8.50 9.22
C ALA A 91 -2.32 -8.15 8.87
N LEU A 92 -3.25 -8.34 9.81
CA LEU A 92 -4.66 -8.02 9.58
C LEU A 92 -4.90 -6.52 9.41
N LYS A 93 -4.21 -5.68 10.19
CA LYS A 93 -4.26 -4.22 10.03
C LYS A 93 -3.78 -3.81 8.64
N ILE A 94 -2.67 -4.39 8.18
CA ILE A 94 -2.14 -4.14 6.84
C ILE A 94 -3.16 -4.57 5.78
N GLN A 95 -3.67 -5.79 5.89
CA GLN A 95 -4.64 -6.34 4.93
C GLN A 95 -5.88 -5.45 4.81
N ARG A 96 -6.48 -5.07 5.92
CA ARG A 96 -7.67 -4.20 5.93
C ARG A 96 -7.41 -2.82 5.35
N SER A 97 -6.27 -2.23 5.69
CA SER A 97 -5.86 -0.93 5.16
C SER A 97 -5.65 -0.99 3.65
N VAL A 98 -4.97 -2.04 3.17
CA VAL A 98 -4.74 -2.27 1.75
C VAL A 98 -6.06 -2.43 1.01
N ASP A 99 -6.95 -3.28 1.51
CA ASP A 99 -8.24 -3.53 0.86
C ASP A 99 -9.06 -2.25 0.72
N LYS A 100 -9.09 -1.44 1.78
CA LYS A 100 -9.78 -0.15 1.74
C LYS A 100 -9.14 0.81 0.72
N THR A 101 -7.83 0.96 0.76
CA THR A 101 -7.11 1.88 -0.13
C THR A 101 -7.28 1.49 -1.59
N VAL A 102 -7.12 0.21 -1.91
CA VAL A 102 -7.28 -0.28 -3.29
C VAL A 102 -8.72 -0.12 -3.76
N SER A 103 -9.70 -0.50 -2.93
CA SER A 103 -11.13 -0.32 -3.27
C SER A 103 -11.46 1.14 -3.56
N ASP A 104 -11.03 2.05 -2.68
CA ASP A 104 -11.29 3.49 -2.84
C ASP A 104 -10.59 4.02 -4.09
N PHE A 105 -9.35 3.60 -4.36
CA PHE A 105 -8.55 4.09 -5.47
C PHE A 105 -9.10 3.65 -6.83
N ILE A 106 -9.50 2.39 -6.97
CA ILE A 106 -10.03 1.87 -8.24
C ILE A 106 -11.56 1.92 -8.33
N GLY A 107 -12.24 2.35 -7.26
CA GLY A 107 -13.67 2.57 -7.25
C GLY A 107 -14.52 1.30 -7.25
N ILE A 108 -13.98 0.17 -6.77
CA ILE A 108 -14.70 -1.10 -6.67
C ILE A 108 -14.61 -1.66 -5.25
N THR A 109 -15.52 -2.59 -4.92
CA THR A 109 -15.47 -3.31 -3.65
C THR A 109 -14.72 -4.63 -3.83
N LEU A 110 -13.65 -4.82 -3.07
CA LEU A 110 -12.91 -6.09 -3.04
C LEU A 110 -13.64 -7.12 -2.18
N ARG A 111 -13.63 -8.35 -2.63
CA ARG A 111 -14.26 -9.47 -1.93
C ARG A 111 -13.34 -10.67 -1.83
#